data_3187f44ed1b24472841de1d7fbb00057
#
_entry.id   3187f44ed1b24472841de1d7fbb00057
#
_cell.length_a   1.000
_cell.length_b   1.000
_cell.length_c   1.000
_cell.angle_alpha   90.00
_cell.angle_beta   90.00
_cell.angle_gamma   90.00
#
_symmetry.space_group_name_H-M   'P 1'
#
loop_
_entity.id
_entity.type
_entity.pdbx_description
1 polymer ?
#
loop_
_entity_poly.entity_id
_entity_poly.type
_entity_poly.pdbx_seq_one_letter_code
_entity_poly.pdbx_strand_id
1 'polypeptide(L)' 'MGKIRGETIAMITFYRDQLYEEVWTEPITRLAQKYGISDVGLLKITKKLNIPTPPRGYWAKVRY' A
#
# COMPACT_ATOMS: atom_id res chain seq x y z
N MET A 1 -7.27 -23.48 -4.61
CA MET A 1 -6.40 -22.89 -4.26
C MET A 1 -6.32 -21.56 -4.52
N GLY A 2 -6.57 -20.75 -3.91
CA GLY A 2 -6.53 -19.40 -4.17
C GLY A 2 -5.17 -18.92 -4.46
N LYS A 3 -5.04 -18.07 -5.45
CA LYS A 3 -3.85 -17.53 -5.69
C LYS A 3 -3.79 -16.24 -5.06
N ILE A 4 -2.89 -15.93 -4.21
CA ILE A 4 -2.71 -14.66 -3.58
C ILE A 4 -1.99 -13.76 -4.55
N ARG A 5 -2.61 -12.66 -4.92
CA ARG A 5 -1.98 -11.73 -5.83
C ARG A 5 -0.91 -10.97 -5.09
N GLY A 6 0.25 -10.89 -5.64
CA GLY A 6 1.34 -10.19 -5.04
C GLY A 6 2.26 -9.58 -6.07
N GLU A 7 3.13 -8.71 -5.62
CA GLU A 7 4.06 -8.03 -6.49
C GLU A 7 5.37 -7.91 -5.74
N THR A 8 6.48 -8.23 -6.37
CA THR A 8 7.77 -8.15 -5.72
C THR A 8 8.56 -7.00 -6.29
N ILE A 9 8.95 -6.07 -5.44
CA ILE A 9 9.73 -4.92 -5.85
C ILE A 9 10.82 -4.73 -4.83
N ALA A 10 12.05 -4.50 -5.26
CA ALA A 10 13.17 -4.30 -4.37
C ALA A 10 13.30 -5.44 -3.35
N MET A 11 13.10 -6.65 -3.81
CA MET A 11 13.22 -7.84 -3.00
C MET A 11 12.12 -7.93 -1.93
N ILE A 12 11.11 -7.12 -2.01
CA ILE A 12 9.98 -7.19 -1.09
C ILE A 12 8.77 -7.65 -1.85
N THR A 13 8.07 -8.63 -1.31
CA THR A 13 6.85 -9.12 -1.95
C THR A 13 5.65 -8.52 -1.25
N PHE A 14 4.78 -7.90 -2.04
CA PHE A 14 3.57 -7.29 -1.49
C PHE A 14 2.39 -8.15 -1.89
N TYR A 15 1.60 -8.55 -0.91
CA TYR A 15 0.41 -9.35 -1.18
C TYR A 15 -0.80 -8.44 -1.09
N ARG A 16 -1.73 -8.64 -2.01
CA ARG A 16 -2.88 -7.76 -2.12
C ARG A 16 -3.66 -7.64 -0.82
N ASP A 17 -4.00 -8.74 -0.21
CA ASP A 17 -4.79 -8.70 1.02
C ASP A 17 -4.11 -7.93 2.12
N GLN A 18 -2.85 -8.22 2.30
CA GLN A 18 -2.10 -7.58 3.37
C GLN A 18 -1.89 -6.10 3.09
N LEU A 19 -1.54 -5.77 1.86
CA LEU A 19 -1.29 -4.38 1.53
C LEU A 19 -2.59 -3.58 1.56
N TYR A 20 -3.68 -4.20 1.20
CA TYR A 20 -4.97 -3.53 1.25
C TYR A 20 -5.24 -3.05 2.67
N GLU A 21 -5.05 -3.90 3.64
CA GLU A 21 -5.26 -3.50 5.01
C GLU A 21 -4.28 -2.44 5.45
N GLU A 22 -3.06 -2.56 5.03
CA GLU A 22 -2.04 -1.60 5.44
C GLU A 22 -2.30 -0.21 4.91
N VAL A 23 -2.73 -0.10 3.66
CA VAL A 23 -2.96 1.24 3.11
C VAL A 23 -4.14 1.93 3.77
N TRP A 24 -5.03 1.18 4.40
CA TRP A 24 -6.14 1.77 5.12
C TRP A 24 -5.87 1.89 6.61
N THR A 25 -4.72 1.44 7.06
CA THR A 25 -4.34 1.53 8.46
C THR A 25 -3.29 2.61 8.67
N GLU A 26 -2.40 2.78 7.71
CA GLU A 26 -1.34 3.77 7.80
C GLU A 26 -1.26 4.55 6.50
N PRO A 27 -0.81 5.81 6.55
CA PRO A 27 -0.65 6.59 5.33
C PRO A 27 0.38 5.97 4.41
N ILE A 28 0.25 6.25 3.13
CA ILE A 28 1.17 5.74 2.14
C ILE A 28 2.61 6.18 2.44
N THR A 29 2.79 7.41 2.87
CA THR A 29 4.13 7.89 3.16
C THR A 29 4.78 7.07 4.26
N ARG A 30 4.01 6.70 5.26
CA ARG A 30 4.55 5.90 6.33
C ARG A 30 4.87 4.50 5.86
N LEU A 31 3.99 3.90 5.06
CA LEU A 31 4.24 2.57 4.54
C LEU A 31 5.45 2.56 3.62
N ALA A 32 5.59 3.60 2.80
CA ALA A 32 6.73 3.66 1.89
C ALA A 32 8.03 3.70 2.69
N GLN A 33 8.05 4.46 3.76
CA GLN A 33 9.23 4.52 4.60
C GLN A 33 9.51 3.17 5.25
N LYS A 34 8.46 2.53 5.70
CA LYS A 34 8.58 1.23 6.32
C LYS A 34 9.21 0.22 5.38
N TYR A 35 8.86 0.29 4.11
CA TYR A 35 9.38 -0.66 3.13
C TYR A 35 10.61 -0.15 2.42
N GLY A 36 11.02 1.07 2.69
CA GLY A 36 12.23 1.61 2.08
C GLY A 36 12.07 1.95 0.61
N ILE A 37 10.87 2.32 0.19
CA ILE A 37 10.63 2.71 -1.19
C ILE A 37 9.95 4.06 -1.21
N SER A 38 9.81 4.63 -2.39
CA SER A 38 9.19 5.94 -2.48
C SER A 38 7.67 5.83 -2.47
N ASP A 39 7.01 6.94 -2.18
CA ASP A 39 5.55 6.99 -2.20
C ASP A 39 5.03 6.60 -3.57
N VAL A 40 5.65 7.13 -4.59
CA VAL A 40 5.22 6.87 -5.96
C VAL A 40 5.37 5.38 -6.25
N GLY A 41 6.45 4.78 -5.81
CA GLY A 41 6.65 3.36 -6.00
C GLY A 41 5.57 2.54 -5.36
N LEU A 42 5.22 2.89 -4.13
CA LEU A 42 4.19 2.15 -3.43
C LEU A 42 2.83 2.35 -4.09
N LEU A 43 2.54 3.55 -4.54
CA LEU A 43 1.27 3.81 -5.23
C LEU A 43 1.17 3.00 -6.52
N LYS A 44 2.27 2.84 -7.22
CA LYS A 44 2.26 2.03 -8.42
C LYS A 44 1.94 0.58 -8.11
N ILE A 45 2.44 0.09 -7.00
CA ILE A 45 2.17 -1.28 -6.59
C ILE A 45 0.69 -1.45 -6.28
N THR A 46 0.10 -0.50 -5.56
CA THR A 46 -1.31 -0.60 -5.23
C THR A 46 -2.15 -0.57 -6.49
N LYS A 47 -1.75 0.20 -7.47
CA LYS A 47 -2.48 0.23 -8.72
C LYS A 47 -2.39 -1.08 -9.45
N LYS A 48 -1.22 -1.68 -9.45
CA LYS A 48 -1.04 -2.96 -10.09
C LYS A 48 -1.89 -4.03 -9.45
N LEU A 49 -2.05 -3.98 -8.16
CA LEU A 49 -2.82 -4.96 -7.44
C LEU A 49 -4.29 -4.58 -7.31
N ASN A 50 -4.68 -3.46 -7.95
CA ASN A 50 -6.04 -2.99 -7.89
C ASN A 50 -6.52 -2.76 -6.47
N ILE A 51 -5.68 -2.14 -5.68
CA ILE A 51 -6.02 -1.82 -4.31
C ILE A 51 -6.47 -0.37 -4.25
N PRO A 52 -7.69 -0.09 -3.80
CA PRO A 52 -8.12 1.28 -3.64
C PRO A 52 -7.39 1.91 -2.47
N THR A 53 -6.91 3.12 -2.65
CA THR A 53 -6.19 3.81 -1.59
C THR A 53 -7.03 4.95 -1.07
N PRO A 54 -6.83 5.36 0.18
CA PRO A 54 -7.61 6.45 0.73
C PRO A 54 -7.33 7.76 -0.01
N PRO A 55 -8.32 8.62 -0.10
CA PRO A 55 -8.13 9.89 -0.77
C PRO A 55 -7.23 10.79 0.05
N ARG A 56 -6.72 11.82 -0.62
CA ARG A 56 -5.77 12.69 -0.01
C ARG A 56 -6.18 13.22 1.35
N GLY A 57 -7.29 13.68 1.61
CA GLY A 57 -7.66 14.23 2.88
C GLY A 57 -8.11 13.22 3.92
N TYR A 58 -8.07 11.95 3.58
CA TYR A 58 -8.60 10.94 4.48
C TYR A 58 -7.91 10.92 5.85
N TRP A 59 -6.59 10.91 5.84
CA TRP A 59 -5.88 10.81 7.10
C TRP A 59 -5.98 12.06 7.94
N ALA A 60 -6.16 13.19 7.32
CA ALA A 60 -6.34 14.41 8.05
C ALA A 60 -7.66 14.41 8.80
N LYS A 61 -8.65 13.72 8.23
CA LYS A 61 -9.92 13.65 8.87
C LYS A 61 -9.96 12.65 9.95
N VAL A 62 -9.39 11.49 9.79
CA VAL A 62 -9.42 10.47 10.78
C VAL A 62 -8.43 10.64 11.83
N ARG A 63 -7.36 11.48 11.69
CA ARG A 63 -6.39 11.51 12.63
C ARG A 63 -6.81 12.24 13.76
N TYR A 64 -7.16 12.00 14.67
CA TYR A 64 -7.49 12.66 15.89
C TYR A 64 -7.64 14.13 15.80
#